data_f3b59a305fda74992bdf65cb51bf8b72
#
_entry.id   f3b59a305fda74992bdf65cb51bf8b72
#
_cell.length_a   1.000
_cell.length_b   1.000
_cell.length_c   1.000
_cell.angle_alpha   90.00
_cell.angle_beta   90.00
_cell.angle_gamma   90.00
#
_symmetry.space_group_name_H-M   'P 1'
#
loop_
_entity.id
_entity.type
_entity.pdbx_description
1 polymer ?
#
loop_
_entity_poly.entity_id
_entity_poly.type
_entity_poly.pdbx_seq_one_letter_code
_entity_poly.pdbx_strand_id
1 'polypeptide(L)'
;MISVSPLCVCSEDVFMLETKDSQNPIVYGVFSTSSSVFRGSAVCVYSMASIRAAFNGPFAHKEGPDYRWVEYKGRIPYPRPGTCPSVTYDPLHKSTRDFPDDLVSFMRGHHLMWEPILPVNRRPVFTLVNVSYTLRRLVVDRVEAADGQYDVLHLGTDDGQVLKVVSVPKENREPEEIILEQLTVFQNHAPILSMELSTKRQQLYVSSDEGVAQLPLQRCELYGRDCADCCLARDPYCVWDGNTCNRYFPSNKRRARRQDGKHGDSMSQCHNAEDGSESVELKVIYGVQSSSTFLECMPRSQQATVTWTVQPSHTRTSRELLQSEDRMVHMKRGLLMQRLEPGDAGLFSCTTLEHSFSQVQARYNLKIIPLQSMTASQTRASDPGAGGAGPMGGPGGPGSHTQRHTKLFRNYKDLHMVGMASMSANEYCEELWYLEKKKLRQLKWKRTQVDNGKARVRRHDFTEDTSLQ
;
A
#
# COMPACT_ATOMS: atom_id res chain seq x y z
N MET A 1 -14.65 -24.65 -10.16
CA MET A 1 -13.20 -24.44 -9.96
C MET A 1 -12.76 -23.36 -10.93
N ILE A 2 -12.41 -22.19 -10.42
CA ILE A 2 -11.90 -21.09 -11.25
C ILE A 2 -10.45 -21.47 -11.59
N SER A 3 -10.18 -21.73 -12.88
CA SER A 3 -8.83 -22.13 -13.31
C SER A 3 -8.01 -20.86 -13.53
N VAL A 4 -7.14 -20.58 -12.59
CA VAL A 4 -6.02 -19.67 -12.79
C VAL A 4 -4.77 -20.54 -12.71
N SER A 5 -4.22 -20.98 -13.85
CA SER A 5 -2.91 -21.70 -13.98
C SER A 5 -2.60 -22.83 -12.96
N PRO A 6 -1.71 -23.78 -13.20
CA PRO A 6 -1.53 -25.01 -12.39
C PRO A 6 -0.94 -24.81 -10.98
N LEU A 7 -0.66 -23.60 -10.56
CA LEU A 7 -0.30 -23.27 -9.16
C LEU A 7 -1.57 -23.23 -8.33
N CYS A 8 -1.63 -23.92 -7.20
CA CYS A 8 -2.73 -23.84 -6.25
C CYS A 8 -2.97 -22.39 -5.85
N VAL A 9 -4.09 -21.84 -6.31
CA VAL A 9 -4.46 -20.43 -6.06
C VAL A 9 -5.71 -20.43 -5.21
N CYS A 10 -5.65 -19.74 -4.07
CA CYS A 10 -6.81 -19.55 -3.20
C CYS A 10 -7.53 -18.27 -3.60
N SER A 11 -8.87 -18.32 -3.65
CA SER A 11 -9.71 -17.11 -3.77
C SER A 11 -9.74 -16.41 -2.41
N GLU A 12 -9.32 -15.15 -2.37
CA GLU A 12 -9.30 -14.34 -1.15
C GLU A 12 -10.57 -13.50 -1.02
N ASP A 13 -11.03 -12.93 -2.14
CA ASP A 13 -12.20 -12.04 -2.15
C ASP A 13 -12.88 -12.02 -3.53
N VAL A 14 -14.17 -11.68 -3.56
CA VAL A 14 -14.97 -11.55 -4.78
C VAL A 14 -15.84 -10.31 -4.69
N PHE A 15 -15.79 -9.48 -5.73
CA PHE A 15 -16.61 -8.28 -5.87
C PHE A 15 -17.47 -8.36 -7.11
N MET A 16 -18.77 -8.03 -6.99
CA MET A 16 -19.71 -7.97 -8.11
C MET A 16 -19.98 -6.52 -8.47
N LEU A 17 -19.54 -6.12 -9.65
CA LEU A 17 -19.82 -4.81 -10.22
C LEU A 17 -21.13 -4.85 -11.00
N GLU A 18 -22.12 -4.12 -10.51
CA GLU A 18 -23.40 -3.98 -11.21
C GLU A 18 -23.22 -3.26 -12.54
N THR A 19 -23.89 -3.75 -13.57
CA THR A 19 -23.93 -3.16 -14.90
C THR A 19 -25.35 -2.69 -15.26
N LYS A 20 -25.49 -2.06 -16.41
CA LYS A 20 -26.83 -1.71 -16.95
C LYS A 20 -27.73 -2.94 -17.13
N ASP A 21 -27.12 -4.09 -17.41
CA ASP A 21 -27.78 -5.38 -17.43
C ASP A 21 -27.63 -6.03 -16.03
N SER A 22 -28.66 -5.89 -15.21
CA SER A 22 -28.69 -6.45 -13.85
C SER A 22 -28.55 -7.98 -13.81
N GLN A 23 -28.83 -8.66 -14.92
CA GLN A 23 -28.69 -10.12 -15.04
C GLN A 23 -27.22 -10.54 -15.25
N ASN A 24 -26.36 -9.65 -15.74
CA ASN A 24 -24.98 -9.95 -16.08
C ASN A 24 -24.00 -8.97 -15.42
N PRO A 25 -23.87 -8.97 -14.07
CA PRO A 25 -22.83 -8.23 -13.40
C PRO A 25 -21.44 -8.74 -13.81
N ILE A 26 -20.46 -7.87 -13.72
CA ILE A 26 -19.06 -8.25 -13.89
C ILE A 26 -18.54 -8.75 -12.54
N VAL A 27 -17.85 -9.88 -12.54
CA VAL A 27 -17.34 -10.50 -11.31
C VAL A 27 -15.82 -10.33 -11.28
N TYR A 28 -15.32 -9.64 -10.27
CA TYR A 28 -13.91 -9.51 -9.98
C TYR A 28 -13.52 -10.47 -8.87
N GLY A 29 -12.40 -11.15 -9.00
CA GLY A 29 -11.89 -12.05 -7.96
C GLY A 29 -10.43 -11.80 -7.68
N VAL A 30 -10.07 -11.77 -6.39
CA VAL A 30 -8.69 -11.72 -5.92
C VAL A 30 -8.21 -13.13 -5.63
N PHE A 31 -7.05 -13.45 -6.12
CA PHE A 31 -6.39 -14.74 -5.94
C PHE A 31 -4.98 -14.56 -5.42
N SER A 32 -4.57 -15.42 -4.51
CA SER A 32 -3.20 -15.48 -4.02
C SER A 32 -2.63 -16.90 -4.14
N THR A 33 -1.31 -17.00 -4.27
CA THR A 33 -0.62 -18.29 -4.27
C THR A 33 -0.55 -18.84 -2.84
N SER A 34 -0.80 -20.14 -2.69
CA SER A 34 -0.65 -20.83 -1.39
C SER A 34 0.81 -21.20 -1.07
N SER A 35 1.74 -20.96 -2.01
CA SER A 35 3.14 -21.33 -1.85
C SER A 35 3.92 -20.29 -1.06
N SER A 36 4.70 -20.76 -0.09
CA SER A 36 5.64 -19.90 0.63
C SER A 36 6.86 -19.50 -0.21
N VAL A 37 7.14 -20.22 -1.29
CA VAL A 37 8.30 -20.01 -2.17
C VAL A 37 8.00 -18.95 -3.23
N PHE A 38 6.79 -18.99 -3.80
CA PHE A 38 6.36 -18.02 -4.82
C PHE A 38 5.15 -17.25 -4.30
N ARG A 39 5.41 -16.07 -3.75
CA ARG A 39 4.34 -15.16 -3.34
C ARG A 39 3.88 -14.35 -4.53
N GLY A 40 2.59 -14.43 -4.81
CA GLY A 40 1.96 -13.66 -5.86
C GLY A 40 0.47 -13.51 -5.61
N SER A 41 -0.10 -12.43 -6.11
CA SER A 41 -1.53 -12.19 -6.12
C SER A 41 -1.96 -11.74 -7.51
N ALA A 42 -3.21 -12.02 -7.86
CA ALA A 42 -3.78 -11.63 -9.13
C ALA A 42 -5.24 -11.22 -8.97
N VAL A 43 -5.67 -10.27 -9.78
CA VAL A 43 -7.08 -9.91 -9.93
C VAL A 43 -7.56 -10.38 -11.28
N CYS A 44 -8.61 -11.19 -11.30
CA CYS A 44 -9.22 -11.70 -12.52
C CYS A 44 -10.65 -11.19 -12.66
N VAL A 45 -11.09 -11.02 -13.90
CA VAL A 45 -12.44 -10.57 -14.26
C VAL A 45 -13.18 -11.70 -14.95
N TYR A 46 -14.42 -11.93 -14.54
CA TYR A 46 -15.29 -12.97 -15.10
C TYR A 46 -16.64 -12.38 -15.50
N SER A 47 -17.22 -12.94 -16.54
CA SER A 47 -18.61 -12.61 -16.88
C SER A 47 -19.57 -13.57 -16.14
N MET A 48 -20.67 -13.05 -15.64
CA MET A 48 -21.70 -13.88 -15.01
C MET A 48 -22.30 -14.89 -16.02
N ALA A 49 -22.34 -14.55 -17.29
CA ALA A 49 -22.79 -15.47 -18.35
C ALA A 49 -21.86 -16.70 -18.45
N SER A 50 -20.52 -16.53 -18.42
CA SER A 50 -19.56 -17.64 -18.42
C SER A 50 -19.67 -18.50 -17.17
N ILE A 51 -19.90 -17.88 -16.00
CA ILE A 51 -20.12 -18.61 -14.74
C ILE A 51 -21.37 -19.48 -14.85
N ARG A 52 -22.49 -18.92 -15.31
CA ARG A 52 -23.75 -19.66 -15.51
C ARG A 52 -23.60 -20.78 -16.54
N ALA A 53 -22.91 -20.53 -17.66
CA ALA A 53 -22.65 -21.55 -18.67
C ALA A 53 -21.91 -22.74 -18.09
N ALA A 54 -20.85 -22.50 -17.29
CA ALA A 54 -20.10 -23.57 -16.63
C ALA A 54 -20.97 -24.37 -15.64
N PHE A 55 -21.78 -23.71 -14.81
CA PHE A 55 -22.69 -24.39 -13.87
C PHE A 55 -23.85 -25.14 -14.57
N ASN A 56 -24.25 -24.74 -15.76
CA ASN A 56 -25.23 -25.45 -16.59
C ASN A 56 -24.59 -26.52 -17.49
N GLY A 57 -23.27 -26.61 -17.53
CA GLY A 57 -22.49 -27.55 -18.31
C GLY A 57 -22.40 -28.96 -17.69
N PRO A 58 -21.58 -29.84 -18.23
CA PRO A 58 -21.39 -31.20 -17.71
C PRO A 58 -20.67 -31.19 -16.35
N PHE A 59 -20.91 -32.25 -15.58
CA PHE A 59 -20.15 -32.51 -14.33
C PHE A 59 -18.86 -33.23 -14.66
N ALA A 60 -17.89 -33.12 -13.76
CA ALA A 60 -16.69 -33.90 -13.75
C ALA A 60 -16.80 -35.07 -12.73
N HIS A 61 -16.16 -36.19 -13.00
CA HIS A 61 -16.00 -37.28 -12.06
C HIS A 61 -14.60 -37.89 -12.18
N LYS A 62 -14.22 -38.66 -11.19
CA LYS A 62 -12.94 -39.40 -11.21
C LYS A 62 -13.14 -40.78 -11.80
N GLU A 63 -12.34 -41.15 -12.79
CA GLU A 63 -12.40 -42.41 -13.45
C GLU A 63 -11.01 -43.10 -13.54
N GLY A 64 -11.03 -44.41 -13.57
CA GLY A 64 -9.87 -45.26 -13.74
C GLY A 64 -8.97 -45.40 -12.49
N PRO A 65 -7.93 -46.23 -12.55
CA PRO A 65 -7.03 -46.50 -11.44
C PRO A 65 -6.20 -45.26 -11.02
N ASP A 66 -5.99 -44.33 -11.94
CA ASP A 66 -5.25 -43.06 -11.70
C ASP A 66 -6.11 -41.95 -11.14
N TYR A 67 -7.40 -42.19 -10.88
CA TYR A 67 -8.36 -41.20 -10.39
C TYR A 67 -8.33 -39.86 -11.15
N ARG A 68 -8.23 -39.93 -12.50
CA ARG A 68 -8.23 -38.71 -13.32
C ARG A 68 -9.62 -38.13 -13.44
N TRP A 69 -9.68 -36.80 -13.46
CA TRP A 69 -10.91 -36.09 -13.72
C TRP A 69 -11.28 -36.21 -15.21
N VAL A 70 -12.50 -36.65 -15.48
CA VAL A 70 -13.09 -36.77 -16.82
C VAL A 70 -14.50 -36.19 -16.85
N GLU A 71 -14.99 -35.89 -18.05
CA GLU A 71 -16.36 -35.41 -18.24
C GLU A 71 -17.35 -36.53 -17.95
N TYR A 72 -18.35 -36.23 -17.10
CA TYR A 72 -19.43 -37.17 -16.85
C TYR A 72 -20.47 -37.11 -17.95
N LYS A 73 -20.66 -38.22 -18.65
CA LYS A 73 -21.62 -38.37 -19.76
C LYS A 73 -22.89 -39.12 -19.37
N GLY A 74 -23.06 -39.50 -18.13
CA GLY A 74 -24.21 -40.19 -17.60
C GLY A 74 -25.45 -39.31 -17.35
N ARG A 75 -26.49 -39.95 -16.83
CA ARG A 75 -27.73 -39.24 -16.45
C ARG A 75 -27.50 -38.38 -15.22
N ILE A 76 -27.88 -37.09 -15.31
CA ILE A 76 -27.89 -36.16 -14.18
C ILE A 76 -29.22 -36.29 -13.45
N PRO A 77 -29.26 -36.46 -12.12
CA PRO A 77 -30.50 -36.54 -11.35
C PRO A 77 -31.29 -35.23 -11.38
N TYR A 78 -32.59 -35.34 -11.06
CA TYR A 78 -33.47 -34.16 -10.89
C TYR A 78 -33.91 -34.06 -9.42
N PRO A 79 -33.96 -32.83 -8.86
CA PRO A 79 -33.55 -31.56 -9.46
C PRO A 79 -32.03 -31.53 -9.72
N ARG A 80 -31.61 -30.70 -10.68
CA ARG A 80 -30.19 -30.65 -11.04
C ARG A 80 -29.35 -30.31 -9.80
N PRO A 81 -28.23 -31.06 -9.50
CA PRO A 81 -27.35 -30.77 -8.39
C PRO A 81 -26.81 -29.34 -8.43
N GLY A 82 -26.84 -28.65 -7.28
CA GLY A 82 -26.47 -27.23 -7.16
C GLY A 82 -27.65 -26.26 -7.33
N THR A 83 -28.86 -26.74 -7.61
CA THR A 83 -30.08 -25.91 -7.64
C THR A 83 -30.47 -25.51 -6.21
N CYS A 84 -30.92 -24.27 -6.03
CA CYS A 84 -31.53 -23.83 -4.77
C CYS A 84 -32.98 -24.30 -4.70
N PRO A 85 -33.32 -25.16 -3.72
CA PRO A 85 -34.71 -25.64 -3.58
C PRO A 85 -35.61 -24.50 -3.11
N SER A 86 -36.77 -24.36 -3.73
CA SER A 86 -37.77 -23.38 -3.33
C SER A 86 -39.12 -23.77 -3.89
N VAL A 87 -40.19 -23.31 -3.26
CA VAL A 87 -41.57 -23.53 -3.72
C VAL A 87 -41.83 -22.96 -5.13
N THR A 88 -41.13 -21.86 -5.46
CA THR A 88 -41.24 -21.20 -6.77
C THR A 88 -40.46 -21.94 -7.85
N TYR A 89 -39.41 -22.65 -7.52
CA TYR A 89 -38.64 -23.45 -8.47
C TYR A 89 -39.30 -24.81 -8.74
N ASP A 90 -39.61 -25.55 -7.65
CA ASP A 90 -40.29 -26.84 -7.71
C ASP A 90 -41.06 -27.06 -6.39
N PRO A 91 -42.42 -27.11 -6.45
CA PRO A 91 -43.23 -27.35 -5.28
C PRO A 91 -42.98 -28.68 -4.54
N LEU A 92 -42.37 -29.66 -5.21
CA LEU A 92 -42.02 -30.96 -4.62
C LEU A 92 -40.71 -30.90 -3.85
N HIS A 93 -39.83 -29.94 -4.17
CA HIS A 93 -38.51 -29.79 -3.53
C HIS A 93 -38.39 -28.40 -2.90
N LYS A 94 -39.04 -28.19 -1.76
CA LYS A 94 -39.13 -26.89 -1.07
C LYS A 94 -37.86 -26.56 -0.28
N SER A 95 -37.14 -27.59 0.14
CA SER A 95 -35.91 -27.50 0.95
C SER A 95 -34.93 -28.59 0.55
N THR A 96 -33.70 -28.50 1.04
CA THR A 96 -32.67 -29.53 0.84
C THR A 96 -33.04 -30.89 1.46
N ARG A 97 -34.00 -30.92 2.42
CA ARG A 97 -34.48 -32.16 3.04
C ARG A 97 -35.34 -32.98 2.08
N ASP A 98 -35.91 -32.33 1.09
CA ASP A 98 -36.82 -32.96 0.10
C ASP A 98 -36.02 -33.52 -1.10
N PHE A 99 -34.69 -33.42 -1.07
CA PHE A 99 -33.84 -33.96 -2.12
C PHE A 99 -33.82 -35.47 -2.09
N PRO A 100 -33.98 -36.14 -3.24
CA PRO A 100 -33.91 -37.60 -3.32
C PRO A 100 -32.48 -38.11 -3.07
N ASP A 101 -32.40 -39.36 -2.59
CA ASP A 101 -31.12 -39.97 -2.19
C ASP A 101 -30.14 -40.16 -3.37
N ASP A 102 -30.65 -40.38 -4.56
CA ASP A 102 -29.83 -40.47 -5.78
C ASP A 102 -29.14 -39.14 -6.11
N LEU A 103 -29.80 -38.00 -5.88
CA LEU A 103 -29.18 -36.67 -6.00
C LEU A 103 -28.06 -36.47 -4.99
N VAL A 104 -28.30 -36.82 -3.72
CA VAL A 104 -27.31 -36.69 -2.65
C VAL A 104 -26.09 -37.59 -2.93
N SER A 105 -26.34 -38.81 -3.37
CA SER A 105 -25.29 -39.76 -3.77
C SER A 105 -24.51 -39.26 -4.97
N PHE A 106 -25.19 -38.67 -5.95
CA PHE A 106 -24.56 -38.09 -7.13
C PHE A 106 -23.60 -36.96 -6.75
N MET A 107 -24.00 -36.05 -5.87
CA MET A 107 -23.18 -34.92 -5.43
C MET A 107 -21.89 -35.34 -4.73
N ARG A 108 -21.86 -36.48 -4.05
CA ARG A 108 -20.63 -37.01 -3.41
C ARG A 108 -19.55 -37.41 -4.43
N GLY A 109 -19.97 -37.89 -5.61
CA GLY A 109 -19.04 -38.31 -6.67
C GLY A 109 -18.74 -37.21 -7.71
N HIS A 110 -19.62 -36.23 -7.83
CA HIS A 110 -19.64 -35.23 -8.92
C HIS A 110 -19.69 -33.81 -8.37
N HIS A 111 -18.72 -33.45 -7.53
CA HIS A 111 -18.67 -32.15 -6.85
C HIS A 111 -17.99 -31.03 -7.65
N LEU A 112 -17.54 -31.34 -8.88
CA LEU A 112 -16.91 -30.37 -9.77
C LEU A 112 -17.65 -30.32 -11.10
N MET A 113 -17.67 -29.12 -11.71
CA MET A 113 -18.06 -28.94 -13.10
C MET A 113 -16.87 -29.30 -14.01
N TRP A 114 -17.16 -29.81 -15.21
CA TRP A 114 -16.14 -30.15 -16.20
C TRP A 114 -15.50 -28.90 -16.82
N GLU A 115 -16.34 -27.96 -17.26
CA GLU A 115 -15.83 -26.73 -17.88
C GLU A 115 -15.26 -25.78 -16.84
N PRO A 116 -14.00 -25.34 -16.99
CA PRO A 116 -13.43 -24.33 -16.12
C PRO A 116 -14.01 -22.94 -16.45
N ILE A 117 -14.17 -22.12 -15.43
CA ILE A 117 -14.52 -20.70 -15.63
C ILE A 117 -13.20 -19.95 -15.86
N LEU A 118 -13.02 -19.44 -17.08
CA LEU A 118 -11.83 -18.68 -17.45
C LEU A 118 -12.07 -17.17 -17.30
N PRO A 119 -11.04 -16.42 -16.91
CA PRO A 119 -11.11 -14.97 -16.91
C PRO A 119 -11.39 -14.39 -18.29
N VAL A 120 -12.02 -13.23 -18.34
CA VAL A 120 -12.13 -12.44 -19.57
C VAL A 120 -10.73 -12.21 -20.13
N ASN A 121 -10.54 -12.42 -21.44
CA ASN A 121 -9.24 -12.38 -22.11
C ASN A 121 -8.24 -13.48 -21.64
N ARG A 122 -8.68 -14.48 -20.88
CA ARG A 122 -7.90 -15.62 -20.38
C ARG A 122 -6.67 -15.24 -19.55
N ARG A 123 -6.66 -14.06 -18.94
CA ARG A 123 -5.56 -13.56 -18.11
C ARG A 123 -6.06 -12.63 -17.00
N PRO A 124 -5.25 -12.41 -15.96
CA PRO A 124 -5.55 -11.41 -14.95
C PRO A 124 -5.59 -9.99 -15.55
N VAL A 125 -6.28 -9.08 -14.88
CA VAL A 125 -6.28 -7.63 -15.16
C VAL A 125 -5.29 -6.87 -14.30
N PHE A 126 -4.78 -7.51 -13.25
CA PHE A 126 -3.70 -7.00 -12.40
C PHE A 126 -2.94 -8.17 -11.77
N THR A 127 -1.62 -8.06 -11.73
CA THR A 127 -0.73 -9.06 -11.13
C THR A 127 0.27 -8.42 -10.20
N LEU A 128 0.56 -9.09 -9.09
CA LEU A 128 1.51 -8.64 -8.09
C LEU A 128 2.40 -9.81 -7.70
N VAL A 129 3.69 -9.69 -8.00
CA VAL A 129 4.68 -10.75 -7.73
C VAL A 129 5.93 -10.15 -7.06
N ASN A 130 6.65 -10.97 -6.30
CA ASN A 130 7.90 -10.58 -5.63
C ASN A 130 7.78 -9.38 -4.67
N VAL A 131 6.63 -9.24 -4.02
CA VAL A 131 6.40 -8.26 -2.96
C VAL A 131 6.23 -8.96 -1.62
N SER A 132 6.41 -8.20 -0.52
CA SER A 132 6.32 -8.73 0.84
C SER A 132 4.90 -8.98 1.33
N TYR A 133 3.88 -8.46 0.65
CA TYR A 133 2.47 -8.54 1.02
C TYR A 133 1.64 -9.26 -0.03
N THR A 134 0.43 -9.66 0.35
CA THR A 134 -0.57 -10.28 -0.53
C THR A 134 -1.86 -9.49 -0.55
N LEU A 135 -2.60 -9.58 -1.65
CA LEU A 135 -3.92 -8.96 -1.78
C LEU A 135 -4.97 -9.78 -1.03
N ARG A 136 -5.82 -9.11 -0.26
CA ARG A 136 -6.84 -9.75 0.60
C ARG A 136 -8.25 -9.29 0.31
N ARG A 137 -8.45 -8.03 -0.05
CA ARG A 137 -9.77 -7.43 -0.26
C ARG A 137 -9.80 -6.64 -1.55
N LEU A 138 -10.99 -6.53 -2.12
CA LEU A 138 -11.20 -5.84 -3.38
C LEU A 138 -12.55 -5.12 -3.36
N VAL A 139 -12.55 -3.86 -3.76
CA VAL A 139 -13.75 -3.16 -4.21
C VAL A 139 -13.45 -2.44 -5.51
N VAL A 140 -14.43 -2.32 -6.39
CA VAL A 140 -14.28 -1.71 -7.71
C VAL A 140 -15.26 -0.57 -7.88
N ASP A 141 -14.76 0.59 -8.30
CA ASP A 141 -15.58 1.75 -8.66
C ASP A 141 -15.51 1.99 -10.17
N ARG A 142 -16.66 2.08 -10.82
CA ARG A 142 -16.77 2.43 -12.24
C ARG A 142 -16.87 3.92 -12.41
N VAL A 143 -15.81 4.53 -12.90
CA VAL A 143 -15.63 5.98 -12.98
C VAL A 143 -15.80 6.46 -14.42
N GLU A 144 -16.68 7.45 -14.62
CA GLU A 144 -16.74 8.21 -15.85
C GLU A 144 -15.68 9.30 -15.84
N ALA A 145 -14.71 9.22 -16.74
CA ALA A 145 -13.65 10.19 -16.93
C ALA A 145 -13.89 11.05 -18.20
N ALA A 146 -13.05 12.03 -18.45
CA ALA A 146 -13.20 12.90 -19.61
C ALA A 146 -12.96 12.16 -20.95
N ASP A 147 -12.08 11.16 -20.95
CA ASP A 147 -11.64 10.36 -22.10
C ASP A 147 -12.24 8.96 -22.16
N GLY A 148 -13.06 8.58 -21.19
CA GLY A 148 -13.73 7.28 -21.19
C GLY A 148 -14.22 6.82 -19.83
N GLN A 149 -14.57 5.53 -19.75
CA GLN A 149 -15.00 4.86 -18.54
C GLN A 149 -13.91 3.91 -18.06
N TYR A 150 -13.66 3.92 -16.76
CA TYR A 150 -12.60 3.12 -16.13
C TYR A 150 -13.14 2.36 -14.92
N ASP A 151 -12.72 1.13 -14.76
CA ASP A 151 -12.92 0.36 -13.54
C ASP A 151 -11.69 0.55 -12.65
N VAL A 152 -11.86 1.30 -11.57
CA VAL A 152 -10.80 1.57 -10.58
C VAL A 152 -10.90 0.55 -9.47
N LEU A 153 -9.82 -0.23 -9.29
CA LEU A 153 -9.71 -1.27 -8.29
C LEU A 153 -9.06 -0.69 -7.03
N HIS A 154 -9.70 -0.85 -5.90
CA HIS A 154 -9.12 -0.60 -4.58
C HIS A 154 -8.83 -1.95 -3.95
N LEU A 155 -7.53 -2.23 -3.70
CA LEU A 155 -7.03 -3.52 -3.26
C LEU A 155 -6.44 -3.40 -1.87
N GLY A 156 -7.02 -4.11 -0.91
CA GLY A 156 -6.53 -4.19 0.46
C GLY A 156 -5.52 -5.32 0.63
N THR A 157 -4.48 -5.09 1.40
CA THR A 157 -3.37 -6.02 1.62
C THR A 157 -3.35 -6.63 3.01
N ASP A 158 -2.54 -7.65 3.22
CA ASP A 158 -2.32 -8.30 4.52
C ASP A 158 -1.33 -7.53 5.42
N ASP A 159 -0.75 -6.43 4.93
CA ASP A 159 0.16 -5.56 5.68
C ASP A 159 -0.40 -4.15 5.94
N GLY A 160 -1.72 -3.95 5.78
CA GLY A 160 -2.39 -2.69 6.13
C GLY A 160 -2.34 -1.59 5.07
N GLN A 161 -2.06 -1.95 3.82
CA GLN A 161 -2.02 -1.00 2.71
C GLN A 161 -3.25 -1.11 1.82
N VAL A 162 -3.58 -0.02 1.14
CA VAL A 162 -4.56 0.02 0.05
C VAL A 162 -3.87 0.48 -1.22
N LEU A 163 -3.99 -0.32 -2.27
CA LEU A 163 -3.56 0.05 -3.62
C LEU A 163 -4.77 0.54 -4.41
N LYS A 164 -4.60 1.63 -5.13
CA LYS A 164 -5.54 2.12 -6.14
C LYS A 164 -4.98 1.82 -7.52
N VAL A 165 -5.66 0.99 -8.29
CA VAL A 165 -5.15 0.44 -9.55
C VAL A 165 -6.17 0.65 -10.66
N VAL A 166 -5.68 0.92 -11.86
CA VAL A 166 -6.48 0.92 -13.08
C VAL A 166 -5.80 0.05 -14.14
N SER A 167 -6.60 -0.71 -14.88
CA SER A 167 -6.15 -1.47 -16.05
C SER A 167 -6.65 -0.78 -17.31
N VAL A 168 -5.71 -0.26 -18.09
CA VAL A 168 -6.02 0.51 -19.30
C VAL A 168 -5.84 -0.37 -20.53
N PRO A 169 -6.90 -0.63 -21.32
CA PRO A 169 -6.79 -1.41 -22.53
C PRO A 169 -5.95 -0.65 -23.57
N LYS A 170 -4.99 -1.34 -24.17
CA LYS A 170 -4.20 -0.82 -25.31
C LYS A 170 -4.58 -1.51 -26.60
N GLU A 171 -4.62 -0.75 -27.69
CA GLU A 171 -4.85 -1.30 -29.02
C GLU A 171 -3.72 -2.26 -29.38
N ASN A 172 -4.08 -3.52 -29.72
CA ASN A 172 -3.16 -4.58 -30.17
C ASN A 172 -2.01 -4.93 -29.20
N ARG A 173 -2.11 -4.54 -27.92
CA ARG A 173 -1.14 -4.85 -26.87
C ARG A 173 -1.81 -5.37 -25.61
N GLU A 174 -1.01 -5.86 -24.69
CA GLU A 174 -1.48 -6.16 -23.35
C GLU A 174 -1.98 -4.90 -22.66
N PRO A 175 -3.08 -4.97 -21.87
CA PRO A 175 -3.52 -3.84 -21.08
C PRO A 175 -2.40 -3.40 -20.14
N GLU A 176 -2.29 -2.11 -19.96
CA GLU A 176 -1.33 -1.53 -19.03
C GLU A 176 -1.93 -1.50 -17.63
N GLU A 177 -1.21 -2.10 -16.67
CA GLU A 177 -1.58 -2.11 -15.26
C GLU A 177 -0.91 -0.90 -14.58
N ILE A 178 -1.70 0.00 -14.03
CA ILE A 178 -1.20 1.25 -13.45
C ILE A 178 -1.60 1.31 -11.98
N ILE A 179 -0.61 1.36 -11.09
CA ILE A 179 -0.83 1.67 -9.69
C ILE A 179 -0.84 3.20 -9.55
N LEU A 180 -2.02 3.76 -9.33
CA LEU A 180 -2.21 5.20 -9.16
C LEU A 180 -1.72 5.67 -7.78
N GLU A 181 -2.09 4.92 -6.73
CA GLU A 181 -1.74 5.23 -5.35
C GLU A 181 -1.47 3.97 -4.54
N GLN A 182 -0.56 4.09 -3.59
CA GLN A 182 -0.29 3.08 -2.57
C GLN A 182 -0.30 3.77 -1.21
N LEU A 183 -1.27 3.42 -0.37
CA LEU A 183 -1.53 4.05 0.91
C LEU A 183 -1.29 3.09 2.05
N THR A 184 -0.44 3.43 2.99
CA THR A 184 -0.36 2.74 4.29
C THR A 184 -1.47 3.29 5.17
N VAL A 185 -2.52 2.50 5.41
CA VAL A 185 -3.69 2.89 6.20
C VAL A 185 -3.47 2.59 7.67
N PHE A 186 -2.92 1.42 7.97
CA PHE A 186 -2.63 0.96 9.32
C PHE A 186 -1.13 0.79 9.50
N GLN A 187 -0.56 1.49 10.48
CA GLN A 187 0.90 1.61 10.63
C GLN A 187 1.59 0.37 11.17
N ASN A 188 0.87 -0.47 11.91
CA ASN A 188 1.43 -1.68 12.52
C ASN A 188 1.31 -2.91 11.62
N HIS A 189 1.20 -2.73 10.30
CA HIS A 189 0.99 -3.82 9.33
C HIS A 189 -0.23 -4.69 9.66
N ALA A 190 -1.29 -4.08 10.20
CA ALA A 190 -2.52 -4.79 10.52
C ALA A 190 -3.29 -5.16 9.24
N PRO A 191 -3.58 -6.45 8.99
CA PRO A 191 -4.26 -6.90 7.77
C PRO A 191 -5.60 -6.20 7.56
N ILE A 192 -5.91 -5.88 6.32
CA ILE A 192 -7.22 -5.34 5.96
C ILE A 192 -8.25 -6.47 5.97
N LEU A 193 -9.27 -6.31 6.82
CA LEU A 193 -10.32 -7.31 7.05
C LEU A 193 -11.55 -7.09 6.17
N SER A 194 -11.95 -5.84 5.97
CA SER A 194 -13.06 -5.50 5.06
C SER A 194 -12.85 -4.14 4.41
N MET A 195 -13.49 -3.96 3.27
CA MET A 195 -13.52 -2.71 2.53
C MET A 195 -14.93 -2.46 2.01
N GLU A 196 -15.41 -1.22 2.16
CA GLU A 196 -16.73 -0.80 1.71
C GLU A 196 -16.64 0.50 0.92
N LEU A 197 -17.25 0.52 -0.25
CA LEU A 197 -17.24 1.66 -1.16
C LEU A 197 -18.54 2.46 -1.06
N SER A 198 -18.46 3.75 -0.82
CA SER A 198 -19.59 4.66 -0.93
C SER A 198 -19.40 5.62 -2.11
N THR A 199 -19.90 5.22 -3.28
CA THR A 199 -19.88 6.05 -4.50
C THR A 199 -20.61 7.38 -4.32
N LYS A 200 -21.70 7.39 -3.55
CA LYS A 200 -22.47 8.60 -3.24
C LYS A 200 -21.67 9.60 -2.41
N ARG A 201 -20.90 9.13 -1.41
CA ARG A 201 -20.06 9.99 -0.54
C ARG A 201 -18.66 10.14 -1.09
N GLN A 202 -18.28 9.37 -2.09
CA GLN A 202 -16.93 9.30 -2.65
C GLN A 202 -15.87 8.96 -1.60
N GLN A 203 -16.19 7.96 -0.79
CA GLN A 203 -15.36 7.49 0.30
C GLN A 203 -15.20 5.97 0.25
N LEU A 204 -14.01 5.53 0.62
CA LEU A 204 -13.67 4.15 0.89
C LEU A 204 -13.54 3.97 2.41
N TYR A 205 -14.24 3.00 2.96
CA TYR A 205 -14.12 2.60 4.36
C TYR A 205 -13.30 1.31 4.44
N VAL A 206 -12.28 1.32 5.26
CA VAL A 206 -11.34 0.21 5.39
C VAL A 206 -11.23 -0.18 6.86
N SER A 207 -11.35 -1.46 7.18
CA SER A 207 -11.25 -1.96 8.55
C SER A 207 -10.09 -2.94 8.74
N SER A 208 -9.54 -2.92 9.94
CA SER A 208 -8.56 -3.87 10.47
C SER A 208 -8.83 -4.12 11.95
N ASP A 209 -8.01 -4.93 12.61
CA ASP A 209 -8.05 -5.10 14.07
C ASP A 209 -7.73 -3.81 14.85
N GLU A 210 -7.12 -2.81 14.21
CA GLU A 210 -6.81 -1.50 14.78
C GLU A 210 -8.00 -0.54 14.79
N GLY A 211 -8.99 -0.77 13.92
CA GLY A 211 -10.18 0.07 13.79
C GLY A 211 -10.64 0.26 12.36
N VAL A 212 -11.31 1.38 12.11
CA VAL A 212 -11.86 1.74 10.80
C VAL A 212 -11.26 3.07 10.34
N ALA A 213 -10.76 3.09 9.11
CA ALA A 213 -10.28 4.29 8.43
C ALA A 213 -11.25 4.68 7.31
N GLN A 214 -11.41 5.98 7.11
CA GLN A 214 -12.18 6.56 6.02
C GLN A 214 -11.24 7.29 5.06
N LEU A 215 -11.24 6.91 3.79
CA LEU A 215 -10.35 7.43 2.76
C LEU A 215 -11.17 8.07 1.64
N PRO A 216 -10.81 9.27 1.15
CA PRO A 216 -11.43 9.81 -0.06
C PRO A 216 -10.99 8.99 -1.28
N LEU A 217 -11.92 8.77 -2.25
CA LEU A 217 -11.63 8.04 -3.48
C LEU A 217 -10.71 8.83 -4.42
N GLN A 218 -10.72 10.17 -4.30
CA GLN A 218 -9.84 11.04 -5.07
C GLN A 218 -9.04 11.95 -4.15
N ARG A 219 -7.78 12.16 -4.50
CA ARG A 219 -6.85 13.08 -3.83
C ARG A 219 -6.07 13.89 -4.86
N CYS A 220 -6.82 14.54 -5.75
CA CYS A 220 -6.26 15.22 -6.93
C CYS A 220 -5.25 16.31 -6.59
N GLU A 221 -5.37 16.92 -5.41
CA GLU A 221 -4.44 17.91 -4.89
C GLU A 221 -3.01 17.38 -4.69
N LEU A 222 -2.85 16.05 -4.58
CA LEU A 222 -1.54 15.42 -4.46
C LEU A 222 -0.77 15.33 -5.79
N TYR A 223 -1.46 15.45 -6.91
CA TYR A 223 -0.86 15.33 -8.24
C TYR A 223 -0.19 16.63 -8.74
N GLY A 224 0.06 17.57 -7.85
CA GLY A 224 0.78 18.78 -8.18
C GLY A 224 -0.08 19.95 -8.61
N ARG A 225 0.59 21.02 -9.01
CA ARG A 225 -0.03 22.28 -9.45
C ARG A 225 0.09 22.51 -10.94
N ASP A 226 0.69 21.57 -11.66
CA ASP A 226 0.95 21.65 -13.08
C ASP A 226 0.01 20.77 -13.88
N CYS A 227 -0.29 21.20 -15.10
CA CYS A 227 -1.10 20.45 -16.05
C CYS A 227 -0.49 19.06 -16.35
N ALA A 228 0.83 19.03 -16.57
CA ALA A 228 1.54 17.80 -16.91
C ALA A 228 1.47 16.77 -15.77
N ASP A 229 1.74 17.18 -14.53
CA ASP A 229 1.65 16.33 -13.34
C ASP A 229 0.25 15.72 -13.19
N CYS A 230 -0.81 16.54 -13.37
CA CYS A 230 -2.18 16.09 -13.29
C CYS A 230 -2.55 15.06 -14.37
N CYS A 231 -2.09 15.27 -15.61
CA CYS A 231 -2.35 14.34 -16.72
C CYS A 231 -1.55 13.06 -16.59
N LEU A 232 -0.28 13.13 -16.15
CA LEU A 232 0.58 11.97 -15.92
C LEU A 232 0.11 11.07 -14.77
N ALA A 233 -0.60 11.63 -13.80
CA ALA A 233 -1.20 10.84 -12.73
C ALA A 233 -2.20 9.79 -13.26
N ARG A 234 -2.82 10.04 -14.41
CA ARG A 234 -3.76 9.13 -15.11
C ARG A 234 -4.91 8.66 -14.21
N ASP A 235 -5.22 9.44 -13.16
CA ASP A 235 -6.29 9.13 -12.22
C ASP A 235 -7.65 9.49 -12.84
N PRO A 236 -8.56 8.52 -13.09
CA PRO A 236 -9.84 8.79 -13.72
C PRO A 236 -10.75 9.75 -12.96
N TYR A 237 -10.53 9.88 -11.65
CA TYR A 237 -11.30 10.84 -10.84
C TYR A 237 -10.84 12.28 -11.02
N CYS A 238 -9.64 12.52 -11.58
CA CYS A 238 -8.96 13.82 -11.56
C CYS A 238 -8.78 14.40 -12.95
N VAL A 239 -8.87 15.72 -13.04
CA VAL A 239 -8.75 16.46 -14.28
C VAL A 239 -8.08 17.82 -14.04
N TRP A 240 -7.27 18.28 -14.98
CA TRP A 240 -6.77 19.63 -14.97
C TRP A 240 -7.84 20.62 -15.48
N ASP A 241 -8.20 21.61 -14.66
CA ASP A 241 -9.26 22.57 -14.97
C ASP A 241 -8.76 23.91 -15.56
N GLY A 242 -7.47 24.00 -15.80
CA GLY A 242 -6.78 25.22 -16.27
C GLY A 242 -5.95 25.91 -15.20
N ASN A 243 -6.21 25.63 -13.89
CA ASN A 243 -5.50 26.23 -12.76
C ASN A 243 -4.93 25.19 -11.80
N THR A 244 -5.69 24.13 -11.53
CA THR A 244 -5.31 23.09 -10.55
C THR A 244 -5.81 21.72 -10.98
N CYS A 245 -5.19 20.69 -10.46
CA CYS A 245 -5.69 19.32 -10.57
C CYS A 245 -6.89 19.14 -9.62
N ASN A 246 -8.07 18.93 -10.19
CA ASN A 246 -9.32 18.88 -9.46
C ASN A 246 -10.13 17.65 -9.81
N ARG A 247 -11.13 17.35 -8.97
CA ARG A 247 -12.09 16.29 -9.24
C ARG A 247 -12.86 16.52 -10.54
N TYR A 248 -12.97 15.47 -11.34
CA TYR A 248 -13.78 15.45 -12.54
C TYR A 248 -15.29 15.38 -12.21
N PHE A 249 -16.08 16.26 -12.84
CA PHE A 249 -17.54 16.24 -12.79
C PHE A 249 -18.11 16.24 -14.22
N PRO A 250 -18.80 15.18 -14.65
CA PRO A 250 -19.35 15.08 -16.00
C PRO A 250 -20.28 16.24 -16.41
N SER A 251 -20.99 16.81 -15.44
CA SER A 251 -21.98 17.89 -15.69
C SER A 251 -21.38 19.27 -15.98
N ASN A 252 -20.10 19.48 -15.66
CA ASN A 252 -19.45 20.78 -15.81
C ASN A 252 -18.87 21.01 -17.21
N LYS A 253 -19.72 21.23 -18.21
CA LYS A 253 -19.32 21.35 -19.63
C LYS A 253 -18.56 22.63 -20.02
N ARG A 254 -18.48 23.63 -19.13
CA ARG A 254 -18.00 24.99 -19.49
C ARG A 254 -16.52 25.27 -19.21
N ARG A 255 -15.77 24.37 -18.56
CA ARG A 255 -14.34 24.56 -18.26
C ARG A 255 -13.46 23.69 -19.14
N ALA A 256 -12.31 24.21 -19.50
CA ALA A 256 -11.27 23.39 -20.12
C ALA A 256 -10.95 22.23 -19.20
N ARG A 257 -10.89 21.01 -19.74
CA ARG A 257 -10.61 19.80 -19.01
C ARG A 257 -9.56 19.04 -19.76
N ARG A 258 -8.47 18.74 -19.10
CA ARG A 258 -7.37 18.01 -19.68
C ARG A 258 -7.11 16.78 -18.84
N GLN A 259 -7.28 15.64 -19.45
CA GLN A 259 -7.10 14.32 -18.86
C GLN A 259 -6.76 13.36 -20.00
N ASP A 260 -5.79 12.50 -19.78
CA ASP A 260 -5.45 11.41 -20.70
C ASP A 260 -5.11 10.15 -19.91
N GLY A 261 -6.16 9.44 -19.47
CA GLY A 261 -6.03 8.17 -18.76
C GLY A 261 -5.51 7.06 -19.65
N LYS A 262 -5.76 7.12 -20.99
CA LYS A 262 -5.39 6.06 -21.93
C LYS A 262 -3.92 6.05 -22.28
N HIS A 263 -3.35 7.21 -22.56
CA HIS A 263 -1.99 7.31 -23.12
C HIS A 263 -1.00 7.95 -22.14
N GLY A 264 -1.48 8.81 -21.22
CA GLY A 264 -0.62 9.58 -20.33
C GLY A 264 0.26 10.59 -21.07
N ASP A 265 -0.22 11.07 -22.24
CA ASP A 265 0.52 12.04 -23.04
C ASP A 265 0.23 13.46 -22.55
N SER A 266 1.04 13.91 -21.60
CA SER A 266 0.95 15.25 -21.04
C SER A 266 1.30 16.33 -22.07
N MET A 267 2.16 16.03 -23.05
CA MET A 267 2.59 17.00 -24.08
C MET A 267 1.45 17.38 -25.02
N SER A 268 0.60 16.42 -25.39
CA SER A 268 -0.56 16.69 -26.24
C SER A 268 -1.67 17.47 -25.51
N GLN A 269 -1.78 17.28 -24.19
CA GLN A 269 -2.82 17.89 -23.37
C GLN A 269 -2.44 19.28 -22.82
N CYS A 270 -1.14 19.53 -22.60
CA CYS A 270 -0.65 20.71 -21.88
C CYS A 270 0.24 21.56 -22.83
N HIS A 271 -0.35 22.58 -23.45
CA HIS A 271 0.30 23.40 -24.49
C HIS A 271 1.50 24.24 -24.00
N ASN A 272 1.76 24.36 -22.71
CA ASN A 272 2.85 25.14 -22.12
C ASN A 272 3.72 24.29 -21.17
N ALA A 273 3.90 23.01 -21.48
CA ALA A 273 4.71 22.12 -20.64
C ALA A 273 6.20 22.51 -20.59
N GLU A 274 6.67 23.37 -21.53
CA GLU A 274 8.05 23.87 -21.52
C GLU A 274 8.29 24.97 -20.47
N ASP A 275 7.25 25.70 -20.02
CA ASP A 275 7.35 26.80 -19.05
C ASP A 275 7.09 26.37 -17.60
N GLY A 276 6.66 25.12 -17.37
CA GLY A 276 6.39 24.56 -16.02
C GLY A 276 7.64 24.18 -15.22
N SER A 277 8.83 24.61 -15.62
CA SER A 277 10.02 24.62 -14.78
C SER A 277 9.86 25.69 -13.70
N GLU A 278 8.87 25.54 -12.79
CA GLU A 278 9.00 26.13 -11.48
C GLU A 278 10.38 25.75 -10.98
N SER A 279 11.21 26.76 -10.72
CA SER A 279 12.57 26.55 -10.24
C SER A 279 12.49 25.77 -8.93
N VAL A 280 12.71 24.46 -9.04
CA VAL A 280 12.70 23.59 -7.86
C VAL A 280 13.68 24.18 -6.87
N GLU A 281 13.18 24.49 -5.66
CA GLU A 281 13.95 25.11 -4.60
C GLU A 281 15.18 24.26 -4.27
N LEU A 282 16.35 24.89 -4.25
CA LEU A 282 17.59 24.25 -3.90
C LEU A 282 17.68 24.07 -2.38
N LYS A 283 17.52 22.83 -1.90
CA LYS A 283 17.64 22.49 -0.48
C LYS A 283 19.10 22.26 -0.11
N VAL A 284 19.57 22.94 0.93
CA VAL A 284 20.93 22.70 1.47
C VAL A 284 20.85 21.63 2.54
N ILE A 285 21.62 20.57 2.37
CA ILE A 285 21.74 19.46 3.34
C ILE A 285 23.17 19.37 3.84
N TYR A 286 23.34 19.18 5.14
CA TYR A 286 24.62 18.96 5.78
C TYR A 286 24.74 17.50 6.19
N GLY A 287 25.78 16.82 5.66
CA GLY A 287 26.14 15.47 6.06
C GLY A 287 27.45 15.47 6.85
N VAL A 288 27.59 14.58 7.80
CA VAL A 288 28.83 14.40 8.55
C VAL A 288 29.67 13.34 7.85
N GLN A 289 30.98 13.56 7.72
CA GLN A 289 31.89 12.58 7.16
C GLN A 289 31.73 11.21 7.84
N SER A 290 31.75 10.13 7.09
CA SER A 290 31.56 8.74 7.51
C SER A 290 30.16 8.39 8.01
N SER A 291 29.18 9.33 8.05
CA SER A 291 27.78 9.05 8.31
C SER A 291 27.02 8.71 7.02
N SER A 292 25.74 8.39 7.15
CA SER A 292 24.84 8.20 6.02
C SER A 292 23.87 9.36 5.90
N THR A 293 23.44 9.66 4.67
CA THR A 293 22.43 10.68 4.40
C THR A 293 21.44 10.18 3.36
N PHE A 294 20.19 10.65 3.43
CA PHE A 294 19.14 10.31 2.48
C PHE A 294 18.65 11.57 1.77
N LEU A 295 18.66 11.53 0.44
CA LEU A 295 18.11 12.57 -0.41
C LEU A 295 16.75 12.10 -0.93
N GLU A 296 15.69 12.74 -0.48
CA GLU A 296 14.32 12.33 -0.83
C GLU A 296 13.99 12.75 -2.28
N CYS A 297 13.40 11.82 -3.04
CA CYS A 297 12.80 12.11 -4.32
C CYS A 297 11.53 11.29 -4.46
N MET A 298 10.41 11.98 -4.54
CA MET A 298 9.10 11.35 -4.67
C MET A 298 8.54 11.68 -6.05
N PRO A 299 8.57 10.73 -6.99
CA PRO A 299 7.93 10.92 -8.27
C PRO A 299 6.42 11.11 -8.08
N ARG A 300 5.81 11.93 -8.91
CA ARG A 300 4.35 12.16 -8.91
C ARG A 300 3.60 10.93 -9.41
N SER A 301 4.15 10.28 -10.42
CA SER A 301 3.62 9.03 -10.97
C SER A 301 4.45 7.84 -10.50
N GLN A 302 3.81 6.73 -10.19
CA GLN A 302 4.47 5.45 -9.86
C GLN A 302 5.13 4.80 -11.08
N GLN A 303 4.80 5.25 -12.28
CA GLN A 303 5.35 4.77 -13.56
C GLN A 303 6.61 5.54 -13.98
N ALA A 304 6.88 6.69 -13.36
CA ALA A 304 8.02 7.52 -13.69
C ALA A 304 9.34 6.85 -13.32
N THR A 305 10.27 6.85 -14.25
CA THR A 305 11.66 6.46 -14.00
C THR A 305 12.40 7.60 -13.31
N VAL A 306 13.06 7.30 -12.20
CA VAL A 306 13.84 8.28 -11.44
C VAL A 306 15.31 8.17 -11.82
N THR A 307 15.90 9.30 -12.23
CA THR A 307 17.33 9.44 -12.49
C THR A 307 17.94 10.48 -11.57
N TRP A 308 19.15 10.22 -11.11
CA TRP A 308 19.93 11.12 -10.28
C TRP A 308 21.14 11.63 -11.05
N THR A 309 21.34 12.94 -11.01
CA THR A 309 22.58 13.56 -11.53
C THR A 309 23.31 14.25 -10.40
N VAL A 310 24.64 14.18 -10.42
CA VAL A 310 25.53 14.86 -9.47
C VAL A 310 26.49 15.78 -10.20
N GLN A 311 26.64 16.98 -9.68
CA GLN A 311 27.69 17.91 -10.04
C GLN A 311 28.55 18.13 -8.79
N PRO A 312 29.72 17.45 -8.68
CA PRO A 312 30.62 17.61 -7.55
C PRO A 312 31.08 19.06 -7.38
N SER A 313 31.28 19.52 -6.14
CA SER A 313 31.63 20.91 -5.85
C SER A 313 32.91 21.40 -6.50
N HIS A 314 33.80 20.48 -6.89
CA HIS A 314 35.10 20.77 -7.52
C HIS A 314 35.05 20.70 -9.07
N THR A 315 33.91 20.31 -9.65
CA THR A 315 33.76 20.21 -11.12
C THR A 315 32.57 21.04 -11.61
N ARG A 316 32.63 21.47 -12.87
CA ARG A 316 31.49 22.13 -13.54
C ARG A 316 30.64 21.17 -14.37
N THR A 317 31.08 19.91 -14.47
CA THR A 317 30.38 18.88 -15.25
C THR A 317 29.45 18.07 -14.35
N SER A 318 28.21 17.90 -14.82
CA SER A 318 27.26 16.99 -14.19
C SER A 318 27.41 15.60 -14.77
N ARG A 319 27.28 14.57 -13.93
CA ARG A 319 27.23 13.15 -14.35
C ARG A 319 25.99 12.47 -13.81
N GLU A 320 25.49 11.49 -14.51
CA GLU A 320 24.42 10.62 -14.03
C GLU A 320 24.99 9.59 -13.05
N LEU A 321 24.25 9.33 -11.96
CA LEU A 321 24.56 8.29 -10.98
C LEU A 321 24.01 6.95 -11.48
N LEU A 322 24.90 5.98 -11.62
CA LEU A 322 24.53 4.62 -12.00
C LEU A 322 23.94 3.86 -10.80
N GLN A 323 23.02 2.94 -11.07
CA GLN A 323 22.43 2.11 -10.01
C GLN A 323 23.42 1.17 -9.30
N SER A 324 24.61 0.98 -9.87
CA SER A 324 25.64 0.06 -9.39
C SER A 324 26.75 0.74 -8.56
N GLU A 325 26.56 1.98 -8.08
CA GLU A 325 27.56 2.64 -7.24
C GLU A 325 27.50 2.10 -5.80
N ASP A 326 28.61 1.55 -5.29
CA ASP A 326 28.67 0.81 -4.00
C ASP A 326 28.16 1.58 -2.77
N ARG A 327 28.31 2.92 -2.77
CA ARG A 327 27.94 3.77 -1.64
C ARG A 327 26.63 4.56 -1.85
N MET A 328 26.10 4.57 -3.06
CA MET A 328 24.91 5.34 -3.44
C MET A 328 23.81 4.37 -3.87
N VAL A 329 22.88 4.09 -2.96
CA VAL A 329 21.82 3.11 -3.18
C VAL A 329 20.55 3.82 -3.62
N HIS A 330 20.09 3.50 -4.84
CA HIS A 330 18.81 3.98 -5.34
C HIS A 330 17.67 3.29 -4.62
N MET A 331 16.85 4.08 -3.94
CA MET A 331 15.68 3.64 -3.19
C MET A 331 14.40 4.12 -3.89
N LYS A 332 13.27 3.45 -3.63
CA LYS A 332 11.96 3.83 -4.21
C LYS A 332 11.58 5.31 -3.98
N ARG A 333 12.06 5.92 -2.88
CA ARG A 333 11.71 7.28 -2.47
C ARG A 333 12.89 8.24 -2.45
N GLY A 334 14.03 7.87 -3.02
CA GLY A 334 15.20 8.74 -3.01
C GLY A 334 16.54 8.00 -3.13
N LEU A 335 17.59 8.67 -2.79
CA LEU A 335 18.97 8.20 -2.85
C LEU A 335 19.55 8.10 -1.43
N LEU A 336 19.95 6.89 -1.04
CA LEU A 336 20.67 6.64 0.21
C LEU A 336 22.17 6.69 -0.07
N MET A 337 22.87 7.64 0.54
CA MET A 337 24.30 7.76 0.50
C MET A 337 24.90 7.19 1.79
N GLN A 338 25.72 6.15 1.67
CA GLN A 338 26.37 5.49 2.80
C GLN A 338 27.82 5.97 2.92
N ARG A 339 28.30 6.14 4.16
CA ARG A 339 29.69 6.54 4.46
C ARG A 339 30.15 7.75 3.63
N LEU A 340 29.57 8.90 3.91
CA LEU A 340 29.88 10.14 3.22
C LEU A 340 31.38 10.48 3.26
N GLU A 341 31.92 10.85 2.12
CA GLU A 341 33.29 11.34 1.95
C GLU A 341 33.31 12.81 1.57
N PRO A 342 34.38 13.56 1.84
CA PRO A 342 34.44 14.97 1.46
C PRO A 342 34.23 15.23 -0.03
N GLY A 343 34.61 14.27 -0.89
CA GLY A 343 34.41 14.32 -2.34
C GLY A 343 32.94 14.19 -2.78
N ASP A 344 32.03 13.74 -1.91
CA ASP A 344 30.61 13.61 -2.20
C ASP A 344 29.85 14.94 -2.13
N ALA A 345 30.52 16.02 -1.67
CA ALA A 345 29.92 17.36 -1.66
C ALA A 345 29.62 17.86 -3.07
N GLY A 346 28.39 18.33 -3.29
CA GLY A 346 27.99 18.81 -4.61
C GLY A 346 26.49 19.05 -4.75
N LEU A 347 26.09 19.35 -5.98
CA LEU A 347 24.69 19.53 -6.37
C LEU A 347 24.13 18.20 -6.88
N PHE A 348 23.10 17.72 -6.22
CA PHE A 348 22.33 16.55 -6.62
C PHE A 348 20.99 16.99 -7.19
N SER A 349 20.62 16.46 -8.35
CA SER A 349 19.30 16.70 -8.96
C SER A 349 18.62 15.36 -9.22
N CYS A 350 17.40 15.26 -8.75
CA CYS A 350 16.51 14.15 -9.05
C CYS A 350 15.59 14.55 -10.19
N THR A 351 15.61 13.79 -11.27
CA THR A 351 14.76 13.98 -12.43
C THR A 351 13.88 12.77 -12.64
N THR A 352 12.61 13.00 -12.91
CA THR A 352 11.66 11.94 -13.29
C THR A 352 11.44 11.99 -14.81
N LEU A 353 11.39 10.82 -15.41
CA LEU A 353 11.07 10.63 -16.81
C LEU A 353 9.88 9.68 -16.95
N GLU A 354 8.82 10.14 -17.59
CA GLU A 354 7.68 9.30 -17.95
C GLU A 354 7.25 9.63 -19.37
N HIS A 355 7.15 8.60 -20.22
CA HIS A 355 6.99 8.77 -21.66
C HIS A 355 8.10 9.68 -22.23
N SER A 356 7.75 10.80 -22.83
CA SER A 356 8.70 11.81 -23.34
C SER A 356 8.81 13.04 -22.41
N PHE A 357 8.13 13.03 -21.25
CA PHE A 357 8.13 14.14 -20.31
C PHE A 357 9.19 13.96 -19.23
N SER A 358 10.07 14.95 -19.09
CA SER A 358 11.15 14.96 -18.11
C SER A 358 10.99 16.16 -17.17
N GLN A 359 11.02 15.93 -15.87
CA GLN A 359 10.85 16.98 -14.88
C GLN A 359 11.83 16.82 -13.70
N VAL A 360 12.43 17.91 -13.25
CA VAL A 360 13.25 17.94 -12.04
C VAL A 360 12.32 17.97 -10.81
N GLN A 361 12.39 16.95 -9.94
CA GLN A 361 11.55 16.84 -8.76
C GLN A 361 12.21 17.43 -7.51
N ALA A 362 13.53 17.34 -7.41
CA ALA A 362 14.25 17.84 -6.23
C ALA A 362 15.68 18.24 -6.58
N ARG A 363 16.18 19.28 -5.93
CA ARG A 363 17.59 19.72 -6.00
C ARG A 363 18.17 19.86 -4.61
N TYR A 364 19.38 19.31 -4.42
CA TYR A 364 20.07 19.33 -3.15
C TYR A 364 21.50 19.85 -3.31
N ASN A 365 21.90 20.73 -2.42
CA ASN A 365 23.30 21.11 -2.24
C ASN A 365 23.82 20.40 -1.00
N LEU A 366 24.53 19.27 -1.20
CA LEU A 366 25.09 18.49 -0.13
C LEU A 366 26.44 19.10 0.29
N LYS A 367 26.56 19.46 1.57
CA LYS A 367 27.76 19.96 2.19
C LYS A 367 28.26 18.95 3.23
N ILE A 368 29.54 18.57 3.17
CA ILE A 368 30.13 17.60 4.08
C ILE A 368 30.88 18.32 5.18
N ILE A 369 30.56 17.98 6.42
CA ILE A 369 31.26 18.45 7.62
C ILE A 369 32.35 17.43 7.97
N PRO A 370 33.65 17.81 7.90
CA PRO A 370 34.72 16.89 8.26
C PRO A 370 34.71 16.57 9.75
N LEU A 371 35.06 15.35 10.12
CA LEU A 371 35.14 14.90 11.52
C LEU A 371 36.11 15.78 12.37
N GLN A 372 37.19 16.23 11.79
CA GLN A 372 38.16 17.08 12.46
C GLN A 372 37.62 18.45 12.90
N SER A 373 36.63 19.00 12.23
CA SER A 373 36.02 20.27 12.64
C SER A 373 35.10 20.12 13.85
N MET A 374 34.59 18.93 14.11
CA MET A 374 33.74 18.65 15.29
C MET A 374 34.60 18.51 16.58
N THR A 375 35.81 17.93 16.49
CA THR A 375 36.72 17.82 17.64
C THR A 375 37.36 19.16 18.01
N ALA A 376 37.63 20.04 17.05
CA ALA A 376 38.16 21.38 17.29
C ALA A 376 37.20 22.33 17.99
N SER A 377 35.89 22.11 17.88
CA SER A 377 34.88 22.90 18.59
C SER A 377 34.78 22.51 20.07
N GLN A 378 35.11 21.28 20.43
CA GLN A 378 35.08 20.81 21.81
C GLN A 378 36.33 21.24 22.62
N THR A 379 37.49 21.45 21.96
CA THR A 379 38.73 21.90 22.63
C THR A 379 38.78 23.41 22.89
N ARG A 380 37.90 24.22 22.27
CA ARG A 380 37.82 25.66 22.55
C ARG A 380 36.92 26.05 23.74
N ALA A 381 36.19 25.09 24.33
CA ALA A 381 35.34 25.32 25.52
C ALA A 381 36.04 25.04 26.86
N SER A 382 37.34 24.70 26.85
CA SER A 382 38.14 24.44 28.07
C SER A 382 39.43 25.23 28.05
N ASP A 383 39.34 26.56 28.27
CA ASP A 383 40.45 27.37 28.66
C ASP A 383 40.15 27.95 30.06
N PRO A 384 40.77 27.46 31.14
CA PRO A 384 40.62 28.04 32.46
C PRO A 384 41.66 29.12 32.65
N GLY A 385 41.26 30.36 32.45
CA GLY A 385 42.03 31.53 32.83
C GLY A 385 42.08 31.67 34.34
N ALA A 386 43.27 31.49 34.82
CA ALA A 386 43.95 31.93 36.03
C ALA A 386 43.26 32.84 37.07
N GLY A 387 43.32 32.42 38.32
CA GLY A 387 43.82 33.27 39.42
C GLY A 387 42.78 33.91 40.33
N GLY A 388 42.79 33.53 41.62
CA GLY A 388 42.21 34.32 42.70
C GLY A 388 41.87 33.54 43.97
N ALA A 389 42.71 33.66 44.97
CA ALA A 389 42.71 32.94 46.23
C ALA A 389 41.60 33.32 47.25
N GLY A 390 41.24 32.37 48.11
CA GLY A 390 40.99 32.48 49.54
C GLY A 390 39.56 32.56 50.04
N PRO A 391 39.37 32.29 51.34
CA PRO A 391 38.95 30.96 51.81
C PRO A 391 37.67 30.99 52.72
N MET A 392 37.27 29.81 53.19
CA MET A 392 36.47 29.51 54.40
C MET A 392 34.95 29.47 54.33
N GLY A 393 34.41 28.32 54.79
CA GLY A 393 33.29 28.27 55.66
C GLY A 393 32.16 27.28 55.41
N GLY A 394 32.16 26.13 56.07
CA GLY A 394 30.99 25.52 56.65
C GLY A 394 30.18 24.43 55.91
N PRO A 395 29.78 23.35 56.59
CA PRO A 395 29.20 22.18 55.99
C PRO A 395 27.66 22.16 56.04
N GLY A 396 27.01 21.56 55.08
CA GLY A 396 25.59 21.42 55.09
C GLY A 396 24.98 20.49 54.06
N GLY A 397 24.62 19.28 54.45
CA GLY A 397 23.52 18.47 54.00
C GLY A 397 23.50 17.81 52.60
N PRO A 398 23.17 16.52 52.51
CA PRO A 398 23.02 15.81 51.26
C PRO A 398 21.65 16.00 50.64
N GLY A 399 21.56 16.59 49.50
CA GLY A 399 20.34 16.81 48.74
C GLY A 399 20.41 16.23 47.33
N SER A 400 19.78 15.08 47.19
CA SER A 400 19.12 14.51 45.95
C SER A 400 19.61 15.01 44.59
N HIS A 401 20.54 14.27 43.99
CA HIS A 401 20.71 14.25 42.54
C HIS A 401 19.98 13.05 41.93
N THR A 402 18.72 13.23 41.60
CA THR A 402 17.99 12.26 40.71
C THR A 402 16.77 12.92 40.14
N GLN A 403 16.95 13.87 39.21
CA GLN A 403 15.86 14.28 38.31
C GLN A 403 16.38 15.26 37.22
N ARG A 404 17.09 14.74 36.22
CA ARG A 404 17.32 15.49 34.96
C ARG A 404 17.74 14.64 33.77
N HIS A 405 17.10 13.47 33.56
CA HIS A 405 17.32 12.71 32.31
C HIS A 405 16.05 12.05 31.76
N THR A 406 14.91 12.73 31.73
CA THR A 406 13.70 12.17 31.09
C THR A 406 12.91 13.20 30.30
N LYS A 407 13.59 14.08 29.57
CA LYS A 407 12.93 14.95 28.57
C LYS A 407 13.80 15.17 27.36
N LEU A 408 14.24 14.12 26.70
CA LEU A 408 14.87 14.21 25.39
C LEU A 408 14.29 13.11 24.50
N PHE A 409 13.87 13.53 23.33
CA PHE A 409 13.37 12.75 22.20
C PHE A 409 11.83 12.57 22.13
N ARG A 410 11.16 13.61 21.64
CA ARG A 410 9.77 13.54 21.20
C ARG A 410 9.58 13.66 19.68
N ASN A 411 10.60 14.03 18.90
CA ASN A 411 10.50 14.17 17.45
C ASN A 411 11.80 13.78 16.76
N TYR A 412 11.67 13.11 15.63
CA TYR A 412 12.77 12.74 14.72
C TYR A 412 13.68 13.91 14.30
N LYS A 413 13.16 15.15 14.35
CA LYS A 413 13.92 16.39 14.08
C LYS A 413 14.96 16.71 15.16
N ASP A 414 14.77 16.22 16.38
CA ASP A 414 15.68 16.50 17.49
C ASP A 414 16.92 15.56 17.49
N LEU A 415 16.84 14.44 16.76
CA LEU A 415 17.98 13.53 16.58
C LEU A 415 19.12 14.12 15.74
N HIS A 416 18.83 15.11 14.91
CA HIS A 416 19.84 15.79 14.07
C HIS A 416 20.68 16.85 14.81
N MET A 417 20.30 17.22 16.03
CA MET A 417 20.93 18.35 16.76
C MET A 417 21.78 17.95 17.97
N VAL A 418 21.75 16.67 18.39
CA VAL A 418 22.57 16.24 19.54
C VAL A 418 23.60 15.23 19.06
N GLY A 419 24.84 15.63 19.09
CA GLY A 419 25.99 14.79 18.72
C GLY A 419 26.02 13.49 19.52
N MET A 420 25.69 12.39 18.86
CA MET A 420 25.91 11.03 19.36
C MET A 420 27.38 10.67 19.12
N ALA A 421 28.27 11.19 19.96
CA ALA A 421 29.71 11.02 19.81
C ALA A 421 30.27 9.76 20.52
N SER A 422 29.47 8.83 21.07
CA SER A 422 30.00 7.70 21.81
C SER A 422 29.27 6.38 21.82
N MET A 423 28.14 6.23 21.10
CA MET A 423 27.48 4.93 21.02
C MET A 423 27.65 4.30 19.65
N SER A 424 28.04 3.04 19.60
CA SER A 424 28.01 2.26 18.35
C SER A 424 26.56 2.02 17.91
N ALA A 425 26.33 1.83 16.60
CA ALA A 425 25.01 1.54 16.07
C ALA A 425 24.35 0.30 16.72
N ASN A 426 25.16 -0.67 17.14
CA ASN A 426 24.69 -1.88 17.83
C ASN A 426 24.22 -1.57 19.25
N GLU A 427 24.92 -0.76 20.01
CA GLU A 427 24.50 -0.35 21.37
C GLU A 427 23.18 0.45 21.34
N TYR A 428 23.02 1.31 20.33
CA TYR A 428 21.77 2.04 20.12
C TYR A 428 20.59 1.12 19.78
N CYS A 429 20.80 0.13 18.91
CA CYS A 429 19.78 -0.86 18.58
C CYS A 429 19.41 -1.74 19.79
N GLU A 430 20.37 -2.13 20.62
CA GLU A 430 20.13 -2.88 21.86
C GLU A 430 19.33 -2.06 22.88
N GLU A 431 19.62 -0.78 23.03
CA GLU A 431 18.91 0.09 23.96
C GLU A 431 17.47 0.37 23.50
N LEU A 432 17.24 0.58 22.20
CA LEU A 432 15.89 0.66 21.62
C LEU A 432 15.10 -0.63 21.84
N TRP A 433 15.72 -1.77 21.58
CA TRP A 433 15.08 -3.07 21.76
C TRP A 433 14.74 -3.35 23.25
N TYR A 434 15.60 -2.94 24.16
CA TYR A 434 15.36 -3.03 25.59
C TYR A 434 14.19 -2.14 26.04
N LEU A 435 14.10 -0.92 25.53
CA LEU A 435 13.01 0.03 25.82
C LEU A 435 11.66 -0.48 25.29
N GLU A 436 11.67 -1.05 24.10
CA GLU A 436 10.47 -1.62 23.47
C GLU A 436 9.98 -2.86 24.23
N LYS A 437 10.89 -3.74 24.62
CA LYS A 437 10.59 -4.91 25.46
C LYS A 437 10.07 -4.51 26.84
N LYS A 438 10.54 -3.42 27.40
CA LYS A 438 10.04 -2.84 28.68
C LYS A 438 8.63 -2.28 28.53
N LYS A 439 8.32 -1.58 27.41
CA LYS A 439 6.97 -1.11 27.07
C LYS A 439 5.99 -2.28 26.92
N LEU A 440 6.37 -3.33 26.20
CA LEU A 440 5.54 -4.54 26.03
C LEU A 440 5.27 -5.26 27.36
N ARG A 441 6.22 -5.32 28.29
CA ARG A 441 6.02 -5.88 29.64
C ARG A 441 5.04 -5.03 30.44
N GLN A 442 5.13 -3.69 30.37
CA GLN A 442 4.20 -2.79 31.06
C GLN A 442 2.77 -2.89 30.50
N LEU A 443 2.61 -3.05 29.17
CA LEU A 443 1.31 -3.26 28.54
C LEU A 443 0.69 -4.61 28.92
N LYS A 444 1.49 -5.69 28.97
CA LYS A 444 1.03 -7.00 29.46
C LYS A 444 0.58 -6.92 30.93
N TRP A 445 1.34 -6.24 31.78
CA TRP A 445 1.01 -6.07 33.19
C TRP A 445 -0.29 -5.29 33.42
N LYS A 446 -0.52 -4.19 32.64
CA LYS A 446 -1.77 -3.44 32.65
C LYS A 446 -2.97 -4.28 32.19
N ARG A 447 -2.81 -5.11 31.14
CA ARG A 447 -3.86 -6.05 30.69
C ARG A 447 -4.24 -7.05 31.80
N THR A 448 -3.25 -7.64 32.44
CA THR A 448 -3.49 -8.61 33.54
C THR A 448 -4.21 -7.96 34.74
N GLN A 449 -3.96 -6.68 35.04
CA GLN A 449 -4.69 -5.96 36.10
C GLN A 449 -6.14 -5.65 35.71
N VAL A 450 -6.41 -5.33 34.43
CA VAL A 450 -7.78 -5.07 33.94
C VAL A 450 -8.60 -6.36 33.96
N ASP A 451 -8.01 -7.51 33.62
CA ASP A 451 -8.69 -8.82 33.64
C ASP A 451 -8.93 -9.29 35.07
N ASN A 452 -8.02 -9.06 36.01
CA ASN A 452 -8.22 -9.35 37.44
C ASN A 452 -9.26 -8.41 38.09
N GLY A 453 -9.37 -7.15 37.62
CA GLY A 453 -10.42 -6.22 38.05
C GLY A 453 -11.81 -6.67 37.59
N LYS A 454 -11.94 -7.13 36.34
CA LYS A 454 -13.20 -7.67 35.79
C LYS A 454 -13.63 -8.99 36.47
N ALA A 455 -12.68 -9.83 36.87
CA ALA A 455 -12.96 -11.07 37.59
C ALA A 455 -13.45 -10.80 39.04
N ARG A 456 -13.01 -9.71 39.69
CA ARG A 456 -13.50 -9.30 41.01
C ARG A 456 -14.91 -8.72 40.96
N VAL A 457 -15.26 -7.94 39.94
CA VAL A 457 -16.63 -7.38 39.79
C VAL A 457 -17.65 -8.48 39.50
N ARG A 458 -17.31 -9.55 38.78
CA ARG A 458 -18.22 -10.69 38.54
C ARG A 458 -18.46 -11.59 39.76
N ARG A 459 -17.66 -11.51 40.82
CA ARG A 459 -17.87 -12.28 42.06
C ARG A 459 -18.79 -11.58 43.08
N HIS A 460 -19.12 -10.31 42.90
CA HIS A 460 -20.01 -9.56 43.79
C HIS A 460 -21.48 -9.57 43.38
N ASP A 461 -21.82 -10.02 42.13
CA ASP A 461 -23.20 -10.05 41.63
C ASP A 461 -23.91 -11.42 41.80
N PHE A 462 -23.38 -12.36 42.61
CA PHE A 462 -23.99 -13.69 42.79
C PHE A 462 -24.34 -14.03 44.23
N THR A 463 -24.55 -13.04 45.11
CA THR A 463 -25.06 -13.30 46.46
C THR A 463 -26.09 -12.23 46.87
N GLU A 464 -27.28 -12.27 46.25
CA GLU A 464 -28.53 -11.71 46.78
C GLU A 464 -29.63 -12.02 45.74
N ASP A 465 -30.29 -13.17 45.91
CA ASP A 465 -31.71 -13.39 45.71
C ASP A 465 -32.04 -14.89 45.93
N THR A 466 -32.14 -15.25 47.20
CA THR A 466 -32.96 -16.40 47.63
C THR A 466 -33.59 -16.08 48.98
N SER A 467 -34.66 -15.32 48.93
CA SER A 467 -35.74 -15.44 49.92
C SER A 467 -36.95 -14.63 49.46
N LEU A 468 -38.09 -15.34 49.46
CA LEU A 468 -39.49 -14.90 49.49
C LEU A 468 -40.30 -15.10 48.21
N GLN A 469 -41.11 -16.12 48.34
CA GLN A 469 -42.43 -16.47 47.81
C GLN A 469 -42.50 -17.14 46.47
#